data_6e9b27322f1b64dc93eb82027b9fcc55
#
_entry.id   6e9b27322f1b64dc93eb82027b9fcc55
#
_cell.length_a   1.000
_cell.length_b   1.000
_cell.length_c   1.000
_cell.angle_alpha   90.00
_cell.angle_beta   90.00
_cell.angle_gamma   90.00
#
_symmetry.space_group_name_H-M   'P 1'
#
loop_
_entity.id
_entity.type
_entity.pdbx_description
1 polymer ?
#
loop_
_entity_poly.entity_id
_entity_poly.type
_entity_poly.pdbx_seq_one_letter_code
_entity_poly.pdbx_strand_id
1 'polypeptide(L)'
;MKKLTIVPRGLSLGSTYSQPIDDRYNYPEAYLRGRISLALGGRAAEEVAYGAVTTGAESDLQQVNQVARSMVARFGMSPKIGPINLTQPGDGAASEHFSEETARLLDEEVRRIVEECHREAVRLLTENRDRLDRLAAAVLKKDTLDQDEIYDVVGIARPATTRPVIAPPLPANGSSKRDGDLARDEVGSEIQR
;
A
#
# COMPACT_ATOMS: atom_id res chain seq x y z
N MET A 1 0.75 11.83 9.61
CA MET A 1 -0.23 12.88 9.25
C MET A 1 0.47 14.22 9.36
N LYS A 2 0.34 15.11 8.36
CA LYS A 2 0.99 16.44 8.36
C LYS A 2 0.04 17.56 8.71
N LYS A 3 -1.23 17.39 8.36
CA LYS A 3 -2.25 18.41 8.56
C LYS A 3 -3.65 17.79 8.55
N LEU A 4 -4.52 18.29 9.41
CA LEU A 4 -5.96 18.01 9.45
C LEU A 4 -6.71 19.34 9.36
N THR A 5 -7.69 19.47 8.47
CA THR A 5 -8.52 20.67 8.35
C THR A 5 -9.96 20.32 8.03
N ILE A 6 -10.88 21.07 8.62
CA ILE A 6 -12.32 21.03 8.34
C ILE A 6 -12.78 22.25 7.51
N VAL A 7 -11.83 23.07 7.03
CA VAL A 7 -12.14 24.19 6.12
C VAL A 7 -12.52 23.63 4.75
N PRO A 8 -13.74 23.91 4.25
CA PRO A 8 -14.19 23.41 2.96
C PRO A 8 -13.33 23.92 1.80
N ARG A 9 -13.04 23.05 0.84
CA ARG A 9 -12.38 23.41 -0.42
C ARG A 9 -13.05 22.67 -1.58
N GLY A 10 -13.76 23.41 -2.42
CA GLY A 10 -14.56 22.83 -3.51
C GLY A 10 -15.67 21.94 -2.95
N LEU A 11 -15.72 20.67 -3.39
CA LEU A 11 -16.70 19.69 -2.91
C LEU A 11 -16.26 18.96 -1.63
N SER A 12 -15.04 19.19 -1.14
CA SER A 12 -14.54 18.56 0.08
C SER A 12 -14.91 19.42 1.29
N LEU A 13 -15.56 18.80 2.29
CA LEU A 13 -15.90 19.42 3.58
C LEU A 13 -14.72 19.50 4.55
N GLY A 14 -13.59 18.89 4.20
CA GLY A 14 -12.37 18.87 4.97
C GLY A 14 -11.32 17.98 4.31
N SER A 15 -10.09 18.00 4.79
CA SER A 15 -9.04 17.15 4.24
C SER A 15 -7.99 16.77 5.28
N THR A 16 -7.47 15.57 5.12
CA THR A 16 -6.33 15.05 5.84
C THR A 16 -5.15 14.95 4.89
N TYR A 17 -4.06 15.65 5.20
CA TYR A 17 -2.84 15.56 4.40
C TYR A 17 -1.83 14.64 5.07
N SER A 18 -1.48 13.56 4.39
CA SER A 18 -0.45 12.63 4.82
C SER A 18 0.61 12.50 3.73
N GLN A 19 1.85 12.77 4.07
CA GLN A 19 2.97 12.60 3.16
C GLN A 19 3.68 11.27 3.50
N PRO A 20 4.00 10.42 2.51
CA PRO A 20 4.88 9.28 2.74
C PRO A 20 6.20 9.76 3.36
N ILE A 21 6.71 9.01 4.33
CA ILE A 21 7.97 9.36 5.01
C ILE A 21 9.18 9.00 4.14
N ASP A 22 9.02 8.03 3.24
CA ASP A 22 10.10 7.48 2.40
C ASP A 22 9.64 7.25 0.95
N ASP A 23 10.55 7.48 0.00
CA ASP A 23 10.43 6.99 -1.38
C ASP A 23 10.76 5.48 -1.40
N ARG A 24 9.78 4.65 -1.03
CA ARG A 24 9.93 3.20 -1.08
C ARG A 24 9.56 2.71 -2.46
N TYR A 25 10.47 2.00 -3.10
CA TYR A 25 10.20 1.32 -4.38
C TYR A 25 9.43 0.01 -4.19
N ASN A 26 9.50 -0.61 -3.00
CA ASN A 26 8.84 -1.87 -2.69
C ASN A 26 7.98 -1.74 -1.43
N TYR A 27 6.73 -2.14 -1.54
CA TYR A 27 5.76 -2.09 -0.45
C TYR A 27 5.45 -3.50 0.06
N PRO A 28 5.76 -3.85 1.32
CA PRO A 28 5.35 -5.11 1.91
C PRO A 28 3.81 -5.16 2.09
N GLU A 29 3.25 -6.36 2.16
CA GLU A 29 1.81 -6.58 2.35
C GLU A 29 1.24 -5.80 3.55
N ALA A 30 1.94 -5.82 4.68
CA ALA A 30 1.52 -5.10 5.89
C ALA A 30 1.36 -3.59 5.66
N TYR A 31 2.22 -2.99 4.83
CA TYR A 31 2.11 -1.57 4.48
C TYR A 31 0.86 -1.29 3.63
N LEU A 32 0.58 -2.14 2.64
CA LEU A 32 -0.60 -1.98 1.77
C LEU A 32 -1.89 -2.19 2.57
N ARG A 33 -1.93 -3.17 3.47
CA ARG A 33 -3.05 -3.35 4.42
C ARG A 33 -3.24 -2.13 5.31
N GLY A 34 -2.15 -1.56 5.84
CA GLY A 34 -2.22 -0.32 6.62
C GLY A 34 -2.77 0.86 5.81
N ARG A 35 -2.42 0.98 4.52
CA ARG A 35 -3.01 1.98 3.63
C ARG A 35 -4.50 1.79 3.41
N ILE A 36 -4.95 0.55 3.23
CA ILE A 36 -6.38 0.21 3.12
C ILE A 36 -7.10 0.60 4.41
N SER A 37 -6.59 0.20 5.59
CA SER A 37 -7.20 0.55 6.88
C SER A 37 -7.24 2.06 7.11
N LEU A 38 -6.21 2.80 6.68
CA LEU A 38 -6.19 4.27 6.78
C LEU A 38 -7.28 4.91 5.91
N ALA A 39 -7.42 4.46 4.66
CA ALA A 39 -8.45 4.96 3.74
C ALA A 39 -9.87 4.64 4.25
N LEU A 40 -10.07 3.46 4.86
CA LEU A 40 -11.34 3.09 5.49
C LEU A 40 -11.60 3.80 6.83
N GLY A 41 -10.61 4.52 7.37
CA GLY A 41 -10.68 5.16 8.69
C GLY A 41 -11.84 6.15 8.84
N GLY A 42 -12.13 6.95 7.81
CA GLY A 42 -13.26 7.90 7.82
C GLY A 42 -14.61 7.19 7.97
N ARG A 43 -14.85 6.16 7.13
CA ARG A 43 -16.05 5.33 7.19
C ARG A 43 -16.18 4.60 8.53
N ALA A 44 -15.09 4.01 9.01
CA ALA A 44 -15.08 3.34 10.31
C ALA A 44 -15.34 4.31 11.47
N ALA A 45 -14.86 5.55 11.37
CA ALA A 45 -15.15 6.59 12.37
C ALA A 45 -16.61 7.00 12.38
N GLU A 46 -17.26 7.10 11.24
CA GLU A 46 -18.72 7.37 11.16
C GLU A 46 -19.51 6.22 11.81
N GLU A 47 -19.15 4.98 11.52
CA GLU A 47 -19.79 3.79 12.10
C GLU A 47 -19.63 3.77 13.63
N VAL A 48 -18.43 3.99 14.15
CA VAL A 48 -18.14 3.99 15.58
C VAL A 48 -18.77 5.19 16.30
N ALA A 49 -18.83 6.37 15.65
CA ALA A 49 -19.33 7.58 16.26
C ALA A 49 -20.85 7.72 16.19
N TYR A 50 -21.45 7.33 15.07
CA TYR A 50 -22.86 7.60 14.77
C TYR A 50 -23.70 6.34 14.53
N GLY A 51 -23.08 5.16 14.41
CA GLY A 51 -23.76 3.91 14.04
C GLY A 51 -24.33 3.90 12.62
N ALA A 52 -23.86 4.82 11.76
CA ALA A 52 -24.31 4.99 10.38
C ALA A 52 -23.13 5.36 9.50
N VAL A 53 -23.29 5.15 8.20
CA VAL A 53 -22.27 5.51 7.19
C VAL A 53 -22.87 6.40 6.12
N THR A 54 -22.07 7.29 5.55
CA THR A 54 -22.47 8.21 4.50
C THR A 54 -21.78 7.94 3.17
N THR A 55 -22.14 8.69 2.14
CA THR A 55 -21.51 8.62 0.82
C THR A 55 -20.14 9.30 0.77
N GLY A 56 -19.69 9.94 1.85
CA GLY A 56 -18.44 10.71 1.90
C GLY A 56 -17.17 9.89 1.65
N ALA A 57 -17.25 8.58 1.84
CA ALA A 57 -16.11 7.67 1.65
C ALA A 57 -16.00 7.10 0.20
N GLU A 58 -16.73 7.62 -0.80
CA GLU A 58 -16.75 7.04 -2.15
C GLU A 58 -15.36 6.94 -2.78
N SER A 59 -14.60 8.04 -2.76
CA SER A 59 -13.24 8.07 -3.33
C SER A 59 -12.28 7.13 -2.59
N ASP A 60 -12.42 7.03 -1.27
CA ASP A 60 -11.61 6.14 -0.45
C ASP A 60 -11.91 4.67 -0.77
N LEU A 61 -13.19 4.32 -0.96
CA LEU A 61 -13.60 2.97 -1.35
C LEU A 61 -13.08 2.58 -2.74
N GLN A 62 -13.04 3.52 -3.70
CA GLN A 62 -12.44 3.29 -5.01
C GLN A 62 -10.95 2.99 -4.88
N GLN A 63 -10.21 3.77 -4.10
CA GLN A 63 -8.79 3.55 -3.83
C GLN A 63 -8.53 2.22 -3.11
N VAL A 64 -9.32 1.90 -2.10
CA VAL A 64 -9.26 0.63 -1.35
C VAL A 64 -9.40 -0.55 -2.29
N ASN A 65 -10.43 -0.53 -3.16
CA ASN A 65 -10.67 -1.59 -4.13
C ASN A 65 -9.49 -1.76 -5.09
N GLN A 66 -8.94 -0.66 -5.61
CA GLN A 66 -7.79 -0.69 -6.52
C GLN A 66 -6.54 -1.28 -5.85
N VAL A 67 -6.25 -0.89 -4.60
CA VAL A 67 -5.09 -1.41 -3.86
C VAL A 67 -5.27 -2.90 -3.54
N ALA A 68 -6.43 -3.30 -3.01
CA ALA A 68 -6.71 -4.70 -2.67
C ALA A 68 -6.66 -5.60 -3.92
N ARG A 69 -7.25 -5.15 -5.04
CA ARG A 69 -7.19 -5.87 -6.30
C ARG A 69 -5.75 -6.02 -6.81
N SER A 70 -4.93 -4.97 -6.70
CA SER A 70 -3.52 -5.04 -7.07
C SER A 70 -2.73 -6.01 -6.18
N MET A 71 -3.04 -6.08 -4.88
CA MET A 71 -2.41 -7.04 -3.96
C MET A 71 -2.67 -8.48 -4.41
N VAL A 72 -3.90 -8.79 -4.80
CA VAL A 72 -4.31 -10.14 -5.18
C VAL A 72 -3.89 -10.47 -6.62
N ALA A 73 -4.23 -9.61 -7.59
CA ALA A 73 -4.05 -9.91 -9.01
C ALA A 73 -2.64 -9.67 -9.55
N ARG A 74 -1.91 -8.69 -8.98
CA ARG A 74 -0.60 -8.28 -9.52
C ARG A 74 0.58 -8.70 -8.67
N PHE A 75 0.43 -8.65 -7.34
CA PHE A 75 1.56 -8.85 -6.43
C PHE A 75 1.59 -10.24 -5.82
N GLY A 76 0.59 -11.11 -6.10
CA GLY A 76 0.55 -12.48 -5.57
C GLY A 76 0.43 -12.52 -4.05
N MET A 77 -0.23 -11.52 -3.43
CA MET A 77 -0.39 -11.40 -1.98
C MET A 77 -1.67 -12.07 -1.47
N SER A 78 -2.13 -13.13 -2.13
CA SER A 78 -3.26 -13.96 -1.70
C SER A 78 -2.82 -15.40 -1.54
N PRO A 79 -2.98 -16.02 -0.37
CA PRO A 79 -2.62 -17.42 -0.17
C PRO A 79 -3.48 -18.39 -0.98
N LYS A 80 -4.71 -18.01 -1.35
CA LYS A 80 -5.60 -18.86 -2.15
C LYS A 80 -5.28 -18.83 -3.65
N ILE A 81 -4.86 -17.67 -4.17
CA ILE A 81 -4.46 -17.53 -5.58
C ILE A 81 -3.00 -17.93 -5.77
N GLY A 82 -2.16 -17.65 -4.76
CA GLY A 82 -0.74 -17.94 -4.82
C GLY A 82 0.10 -16.81 -5.47
N PRO A 83 1.41 -17.03 -5.62
CA PRO A 83 2.37 -16.03 -6.10
C PRO A 83 2.37 -15.93 -7.64
N ILE A 84 1.23 -15.65 -8.23
CA ILE A 84 1.04 -15.49 -9.68
C ILE A 84 0.58 -14.06 -10.01
N ASN A 85 0.91 -13.60 -11.22
CA ASN A 85 0.40 -12.35 -11.77
C ASN A 85 -0.72 -12.67 -12.75
N LEU A 86 -1.94 -12.24 -12.44
CA LEU A 86 -3.13 -12.45 -13.27
C LEU A 86 -3.33 -11.33 -14.31
N THR A 87 -2.51 -10.26 -14.30
CA THR A 87 -2.63 -9.15 -15.24
C THR A 87 -1.68 -9.35 -16.42
N GLN A 88 -2.12 -9.06 -17.65
CA GLN A 88 -1.25 -9.12 -18.83
C GLN A 88 -0.60 -7.76 -19.13
N PRO A 89 0.62 -7.73 -19.73
CA PRO A 89 1.24 -6.49 -20.18
C PRO A 89 0.40 -5.86 -21.30
N GLY A 90 -0.02 -4.61 -21.09
CA GLY A 90 -0.81 -3.87 -22.09
C GLY A 90 -2.31 -3.81 -21.82
N ASP A 91 -2.82 -4.58 -20.89
CA ASP A 91 -4.21 -4.52 -20.50
C ASP A 91 -4.43 -3.31 -19.56
N GLY A 92 -5.07 -2.29 -20.09
CA GLY A 92 -5.84 -1.40 -19.24
C GLY A 92 -6.84 -2.27 -18.45
N ALA A 93 -7.40 -1.79 -17.36
CA ALA A 93 -8.23 -2.52 -16.39
C ALA A 93 -9.40 -3.40 -16.95
N ALA A 94 -9.46 -3.65 -18.26
CA ALA A 94 -10.61 -4.20 -18.99
C ALA A 94 -10.41 -5.58 -19.62
N SER A 95 -9.21 -6.20 -19.60
CA SER A 95 -9.04 -7.52 -20.24
C SER A 95 -8.34 -8.52 -19.32
N GLU A 96 -9.01 -8.89 -18.23
CA GLU A 96 -8.59 -10.01 -17.40
C GLU A 96 -9.09 -11.31 -18.05
N HIS A 97 -8.22 -12.00 -18.80
CA HIS A 97 -8.52 -13.26 -19.45
C HIS A 97 -8.15 -14.44 -18.53
N PHE A 98 -8.95 -14.65 -17.52
CA PHE A 98 -8.85 -15.84 -16.67
C PHE A 98 -10.23 -16.50 -16.52
N SER A 99 -10.28 -17.74 -16.05
CA SER A 99 -11.52 -18.49 -15.90
C SER A 99 -12.49 -17.78 -14.95
N GLU A 100 -13.79 -18.03 -15.10
CA GLU A 100 -14.82 -17.52 -14.20
C GLU A 100 -14.57 -17.93 -12.72
N GLU A 101 -14.01 -19.11 -12.51
CA GLU A 101 -13.61 -19.57 -11.19
C GLU A 101 -12.50 -18.70 -10.58
N THR A 102 -11.49 -18.37 -11.37
CA THR A 102 -10.41 -17.46 -10.94
C THR A 102 -10.95 -16.05 -10.67
N ALA A 103 -11.87 -15.56 -11.50
CA ALA A 103 -12.53 -14.27 -11.29
C ALA A 103 -13.28 -14.23 -9.95
N ARG A 104 -14.08 -15.27 -9.67
CA ARG A 104 -14.81 -15.39 -8.41
C ARG A 104 -13.87 -15.44 -7.21
N LEU A 105 -12.79 -16.23 -7.31
CA LEU A 105 -11.80 -16.35 -6.24
C LEU A 105 -11.06 -15.03 -6.00
N LEU A 106 -10.74 -14.28 -7.07
CA LEU A 106 -10.17 -12.94 -6.99
C LEU A 106 -11.08 -11.99 -6.20
N ASP A 107 -12.37 -11.95 -6.55
CA ASP A 107 -13.35 -11.07 -5.90
C ASP A 107 -13.55 -11.47 -4.42
N GLU A 108 -13.56 -12.76 -4.10
CA GLU A 108 -13.62 -13.26 -2.72
C GLU A 108 -12.40 -12.80 -1.89
N GLU A 109 -11.18 -12.92 -2.46
CA GLU A 109 -9.95 -12.53 -1.77
C GLU A 109 -9.82 -11.01 -1.62
N VAL A 110 -10.21 -10.23 -2.62
CA VAL A 110 -10.29 -8.76 -2.52
C VAL A 110 -11.25 -8.36 -1.40
N ARG A 111 -12.45 -8.94 -1.37
CA ARG A 111 -13.44 -8.68 -0.31
C ARG A 111 -12.90 -9.05 1.07
N ARG A 112 -12.27 -10.22 1.21
CA ARG A 112 -11.67 -10.67 2.46
C ARG A 112 -10.65 -9.67 2.99
N ILE A 113 -9.72 -9.20 2.14
CA ILE A 113 -8.69 -8.23 2.53
C ILE A 113 -9.34 -6.92 2.99
N VAL A 114 -10.32 -6.41 2.25
CA VAL A 114 -11.01 -5.14 2.59
C VAL A 114 -11.77 -5.28 3.91
N GLU A 115 -12.52 -6.37 4.10
CA GLU A 115 -13.26 -6.62 5.34
C GLU A 115 -12.35 -6.79 6.56
N GLU A 116 -11.21 -7.47 6.41
CA GLU A 116 -10.22 -7.61 7.48
C GLU A 116 -9.64 -6.24 7.86
N CYS A 117 -9.27 -5.42 6.87
CA CYS A 117 -8.76 -4.08 7.11
C CYS A 117 -9.81 -3.14 7.72
N HIS A 118 -11.08 -3.28 7.31
CA HIS A 118 -12.18 -2.51 7.89
C HIS A 118 -12.42 -2.89 9.35
N ARG A 119 -12.50 -4.19 9.67
CA ARG A 119 -12.64 -4.65 11.07
C ARG A 119 -11.50 -4.14 11.95
N GLU A 120 -10.27 -4.14 11.43
CA GLU A 120 -9.12 -3.61 12.15
C GLU A 120 -9.23 -2.09 12.38
N ALA A 121 -9.70 -1.33 11.39
CA ALA A 121 -9.94 0.10 11.54
C ALA A 121 -11.02 0.39 12.61
N VAL A 122 -12.14 -0.33 12.58
CA VAL A 122 -13.21 -0.21 13.59
C VAL A 122 -12.70 -0.58 14.98
N ARG A 123 -11.94 -1.69 15.12
CA ARG A 123 -11.33 -2.10 16.38
C ARG A 123 -10.43 -1.01 16.95
N LEU A 124 -9.50 -0.50 16.14
CA LEU A 124 -8.56 0.55 16.57
C LEU A 124 -9.27 1.83 17.00
N LEU A 125 -10.30 2.25 16.27
CA LEU A 125 -11.08 3.45 16.62
C LEU A 125 -11.93 3.24 17.88
N THR A 126 -12.50 2.04 18.06
CA THR A 126 -13.25 1.69 19.27
C THR A 126 -12.35 1.72 20.51
N GLU A 127 -11.18 1.10 20.42
CA GLU A 127 -10.20 1.05 21.52
C GLU A 127 -9.60 2.44 21.84
N ASN A 128 -9.61 3.37 20.88
CA ASN A 128 -9.06 4.72 21.04
C ASN A 128 -10.12 5.81 20.88
N ARG A 129 -11.37 5.51 21.23
CA ARG A 129 -12.50 6.44 21.07
C ARG A 129 -12.28 7.79 21.76
N ASP A 130 -11.68 7.78 22.94
CA ASP A 130 -11.34 8.99 23.67
C ASP A 130 -10.37 9.91 22.91
N ARG A 131 -9.44 9.34 22.16
CA ARG A 131 -8.50 10.07 21.31
C ARG A 131 -9.18 10.66 20.09
N LEU A 132 -10.12 9.91 19.48
CA LEU A 132 -10.92 10.39 18.38
C LEU A 132 -11.76 11.60 18.80
N ASP A 133 -12.44 11.52 19.96
CA ASP A 133 -13.29 12.59 20.49
C ASP A 133 -12.47 13.84 20.85
N ARG A 134 -11.29 13.69 21.45
CA ARG A 134 -10.36 14.82 21.69
C ARG A 134 -9.90 15.49 20.39
N LEU A 135 -9.56 14.70 19.38
CA LEU A 135 -9.13 15.23 18.07
C LEU A 135 -10.27 16.01 17.40
N ALA A 136 -11.48 15.45 17.41
CA ALA A 136 -12.66 16.12 16.89
C ALA A 136 -12.93 17.44 17.60
N ALA A 137 -12.90 17.44 18.94
CA ALA A 137 -13.09 18.65 19.72
C ALA A 137 -12.00 19.72 19.48
N ALA A 138 -10.75 19.29 19.24
CA ALA A 138 -9.66 20.21 18.96
C ALA A 138 -9.79 20.86 17.57
N VAL A 139 -10.13 20.08 16.55
CA VAL A 139 -10.26 20.61 15.18
C VAL A 139 -11.48 21.52 15.04
N LEU A 140 -12.57 21.26 15.77
CA LEU A 140 -13.75 22.15 15.83
C LEU A 140 -13.45 23.52 16.46
N LYS A 141 -12.40 23.65 17.27
CA LYS A 141 -11.98 24.92 17.87
C LYS A 141 -11.04 25.74 16.99
N LYS A 142 -10.23 25.07 16.18
CA LYS A 142 -9.14 25.72 15.41
C LYS A 142 -9.31 25.63 13.90
N ASP A 143 -10.30 24.89 13.40
CA ASP A 143 -10.55 24.57 11.99
C ASP A 143 -9.40 23.84 11.29
N THR A 144 -8.18 23.93 11.81
CA THR A 144 -6.98 23.32 11.24
C THR A 144 -6.00 22.98 12.35
N LEU A 145 -5.46 21.76 12.31
CA LEU A 145 -4.40 21.30 13.19
C LEU A 145 -3.18 20.90 12.36
N ASP A 146 -2.00 21.30 12.79
CA ASP A 146 -0.73 20.84 12.25
C ASP A 146 -0.31 19.49 12.84
N GLN A 147 0.81 18.97 12.36
CA GLN A 147 1.33 17.68 12.79
C GLN A 147 1.57 17.63 14.30
N ASP A 148 2.18 18.66 14.85
CA ASP A 148 2.60 18.67 16.25
C ASP A 148 1.38 18.73 17.17
N GLU A 149 0.42 19.59 16.87
CA GLU A 149 -0.86 19.71 17.57
C GLU A 149 -1.67 18.40 17.54
N ILE A 150 -1.68 17.70 16.38
CA ILE A 150 -2.36 16.40 16.26
C ILE A 150 -1.76 15.38 17.22
N TYR A 151 -0.42 15.21 17.23
CA TYR A 151 0.25 14.23 18.09
C TYR A 151 0.06 14.56 19.58
N ASP A 152 0.12 15.85 19.95
CA ASP A 152 -0.08 16.29 21.31
C ASP A 152 -1.53 16.03 21.79
N VAL A 153 -2.54 16.33 20.96
CA VAL A 153 -3.96 16.11 21.28
C VAL A 153 -4.27 14.62 21.46
N VAL A 154 -3.77 13.77 20.55
CA VAL A 154 -4.04 12.32 20.63
C VAL A 154 -3.16 11.59 21.64
N GLY A 155 -2.11 12.23 22.15
CA GLY A 155 -1.19 11.64 23.15
C GLY A 155 -0.43 10.43 22.58
N ILE A 156 0.02 10.49 21.33
CA ILE A 156 0.82 9.44 20.68
C ILE A 156 2.23 9.98 20.47
N ALA A 157 3.23 9.15 20.79
CA ALA A 157 4.62 9.49 20.52
C ALA A 157 4.84 9.68 19.01
N ARG A 158 5.56 10.74 18.64
CA ARG A 158 5.91 10.97 17.23
C ARG A 158 6.78 9.82 16.74
N PRO A 159 6.52 9.29 15.53
CA PRO A 159 7.41 8.31 14.94
C PRO A 159 8.79 8.96 14.79
N ALA A 160 9.84 8.29 15.30
CA ALA A 160 11.20 8.71 15.04
C ALA A 160 11.41 8.77 13.53
N THR A 161 12.00 9.87 13.03
CA THR A 161 12.39 9.99 11.62
C THR A 161 13.59 9.06 11.41
N THR A 162 13.33 7.77 11.30
CA THR A 162 14.35 6.80 10.88
C THR A 162 14.62 7.05 9.42
N ARG A 163 15.79 7.61 9.10
CA ARG A 163 16.33 7.51 7.74
C ARG A 163 16.34 6.03 7.38
N PRO A 164 15.85 5.63 6.20
CA PRO A 164 15.95 4.25 5.78
C PRO A 164 17.43 3.86 5.81
N VAL A 165 17.74 2.79 6.52
CA VAL A 165 19.04 2.13 6.38
C VAL A 165 18.99 1.53 4.97
N ILE A 166 19.61 2.21 4.02
CA ILE A 166 19.85 1.64 2.69
C ILE A 166 20.73 0.42 2.95
N ALA A 167 20.17 -0.77 2.79
CA ALA A 167 20.98 -1.99 2.82
C ALA A 167 22.12 -1.82 1.79
N PRO A 168 23.36 -2.15 2.16
CA PRO A 168 24.46 -2.06 1.20
C PRO A 168 24.10 -2.87 -0.05
N PRO A 169 24.47 -2.40 -1.26
CA PRO A 169 24.20 -3.15 -2.48
C PRO A 169 24.75 -4.56 -2.33
N LEU A 170 23.97 -5.54 -2.75
CA LEU A 170 24.44 -6.92 -2.81
C LEU A 170 25.77 -6.95 -3.60
N PRO A 171 26.79 -7.71 -3.15
CA PRO A 171 28.03 -7.83 -3.89
C PRO A 171 27.68 -8.26 -5.31
N ALA A 172 28.22 -7.51 -6.30
CA ALA A 172 28.05 -7.87 -7.70
C ALA A 172 28.49 -9.32 -7.87
N ASN A 173 27.59 -10.16 -8.38
CA ASN A 173 27.93 -11.54 -8.73
C ASN A 173 29.18 -11.50 -9.59
N GLY A 174 30.25 -12.07 -9.07
CA GLY A 174 31.52 -12.14 -9.77
C GLY A 174 31.30 -12.68 -11.18
N SER A 175 31.67 -11.90 -12.17
CA SER A 175 31.80 -12.36 -13.53
C SER A 175 32.70 -13.58 -13.51
N SER A 176 32.12 -14.76 -13.66
CA SER A 176 32.86 -15.97 -13.97
C SER A 176 33.70 -15.72 -15.22
N LYS A 177 34.98 -15.43 -15.04
CA LYS A 177 35.96 -15.54 -16.12
C LYS A 177 35.89 -16.97 -16.61
N ARG A 178 35.36 -17.16 -17.79
CA ARG A 178 35.59 -18.39 -18.55
C ARG A 178 37.03 -18.32 -19.09
N ASP A 179 37.96 -18.90 -18.37
CA ASP A 179 39.23 -19.29 -18.89
C ASP A 179 38.97 -20.37 -19.91
N GLY A 180 39.00 -20.00 -21.16
CA GLY A 180 38.96 -20.87 -22.33
C GLY A 180 40.17 -20.59 -23.20
N ASP A 181 41.34 -20.82 -22.64
CA ASP A 181 42.59 -20.89 -23.38
C ASP A 181 42.65 -22.29 -24.03
N LEU A 182 42.22 -22.38 -25.28
CA LEU A 182 42.46 -23.53 -26.12
C LEU A 182 43.63 -23.22 -27.04
N ALA A 183 44.78 -23.81 -26.69
CA ALA A 183 45.97 -23.88 -27.42
C ALA A 183 45.73 -24.06 -28.94
N ARG A 184 46.32 -23.19 -29.72
CA ARG A 184 46.56 -23.40 -31.14
C ARG A 184 47.86 -24.25 -31.26
N ASP A 185 47.70 -25.51 -31.47
CA ASP A 185 48.80 -26.33 -31.99
C ASP A 185 48.98 -26.07 -33.49
N GLU A 186 50.14 -25.59 -33.80
CA GLU A 186 50.71 -25.57 -35.14
C GLU A 186 50.94 -27.03 -35.59
N VAL A 187 50.40 -27.41 -36.72
CA VAL A 187 50.97 -28.51 -37.52
C VAL A 187 51.12 -28.02 -38.95
N GLY A 188 52.37 -27.99 -39.29
CA GLY A 188 52.89 -27.51 -40.56
C GLY A 188 52.72 -28.48 -41.74
N SER A 189 52.93 -27.86 -42.81
CA SER A 189 53.64 -28.28 -44.02
C SER A 189 53.26 -29.55 -44.83
N GLU A 190 53.28 -29.28 -46.09
CA GLU A 190 53.61 -30.18 -47.23
C GLU A 190 52.46 -31.00 -47.81
N ILE A 191 52.15 -30.82 -49.05
CA ILE A 191 52.68 -31.44 -50.29
C ILE A 191 51.80 -31.00 -51.51
N GLN A 192 52.48 -30.38 -52.41
CA GLN A 192 52.49 -30.54 -53.87
C GLN A 192 51.51 -31.56 -54.49
N ARG A 193 50.68 -31.17 -55.36
CA ARG A 193 50.69 -31.29 -56.85
C ARG A 193 49.47 -30.71 -57.48
#